data_84d397982c229995ac72b6ca1b913bc1
#
_entry.id   84d397982c229995ac72b6ca1b913bc1
#
_cell.length_a   1.000
_cell.length_b   1.000
_cell.length_c   1.000
_cell.angle_alpha   90.00
_cell.angle_beta   90.00
_cell.angle_gamma   90.00
#
_symmetry.space_group_name_H-M   'P 1'
#
loop_
_entity.id
_entity.type
_entity.pdbx_description
1 polymer ?
#
loop_
_entity_poly.entity_id
_entity_poly.type
_entity_poly.pdbx_seq_one_letter_code
_entity_poly.pdbx_strand_id
1 'polypeptide(L)'
;SLFGYFPDNTLIFVDECHVTVPQLNGMFKGDRSRKSTLAEYGFRLPSCMDNRPLKFEEWNMMRTQTIFVSATPGPWELEQVKGKFIEQVIRPTGLIDPPVEVRLPKNQVDDLMHECRKTINKDYRVLVTTLTKKMAEDLTEYLHENGIKVRYLHSDIDTLEKLKY
;
A
#
# COMPACT_ATOMS: atom_id res chain seq x y z
N SER A 1 1.00 4.51 23.82
CA SER A 1 0.94 5.00 22.44
C SER A 1 1.68 6.32 22.29
N LEU A 2 2.26 6.58 21.13
CA LEU A 2 2.93 7.86 20.84
C LEU A 2 1.97 9.06 20.97
N PHE A 3 0.68 8.86 20.71
CA PHE A 3 -0.35 9.88 20.87
C PHE A 3 -0.43 10.48 22.28
N GLY A 4 -0.08 9.73 23.33
CA GLY A 4 -0.05 10.23 24.71
C GLY A 4 1.06 11.24 25.00
N TYR A 5 1.99 11.45 24.07
CA TYR A 5 3.10 12.42 24.19
C TYR A 5 2.88 13.67 23.33
N PHE A 6 1.82 13.72 22.52
CA PHE A 6 1.54 14.89 21.71
C PHE A 6 0.94 16.02 22.55
N PRO A 7 1.38 17.28 22.34
CA PRO A 7 0.71 18.44 22.91
C PRO A 7 -0.73 18.57 22.44
N ASP A 8 -1.58 19.21 23.23
CA ASP A 8 -3.01 19.40 22.92
C ASP A 8 -3.26 20.21 21.64
N ASN A 9 -2.30 21.04 21.22
CA ASN A 9 -2.35 21.83 19.99
C ASN A 9 -1.71 21.15 18.77
N THR A 10 -1.46 19.84 18.83
CA THR A 10 -0.89 19.08 17.72
C THR A 10 -1.88 19.04 16.55
N LEU A 11 -1.39 19.29 15.34
CA LEU A 11 -2.11 19.08 14.08
C LEU A 11 -1.66 17.77 13.46
N ILE A 12 -2.61 16.89 13.19
CA ILE A 12 -2.38 15.57 12.61
C ILE A 12 -2.85 15.56 11.16
N PHE A 13 -2.04 15.04 10.25
CA PHE A 13 -2.40 14.75 8.88
C PHE A 13 -2.50 13.24 8.70
N VAL A 14 -3.64 12.77 8.23
CA VAL A 14 -3.87 11.36 7.89
C VAL A 14 -3.94 11.26 6.38
N ASP A 15 -2.82 10.82 5.79
CA ASP A 15 -2.72 10.60 4.36
C ASP A 15 -3.36 9.27 3.97
N GLU A 16 -3.86 9.20 2.73
CA GLU A 16 -4.60 8.04 2.21
C GLU A 16 -5.66 7.52 3.21
N CYS A 17 -6.43 8.43 3.77
CA CYS A 17 -7.33 8.14 4.87
C CYS A 17 -8.34 7.02 4.56
N HIS A 18 -8.76 6.87 3.31
CA HIS A 18 -9.63 5.78 2.85
C HIS A 18 -9.04 4.37 3.08
N VAL A 19 -7.71 4.25 3.23
CA VAL A 19 -7.01 3.02 3.58
C VAL A 19 -6.60 3.02 5.04
N THR A 20 -6.06 4.14 5.53
CA THR A 20 -5.52 4.28 6.89
C THR A 20 -6.59 4.09 7.96
N VAL A 21 -7.76 4.69 7.80
CA VAL A 21 -8.86 4.58 8.79
C VAL A 21 -9.38 3.15 8.94
N PRO A 22 -9.70 2.39 7.88
CA PRO A 22 -10.02 0.98 7.99
C PRO A 22 -8.92 0.12 8.62
N GLN A 23 -7.65 0.40 8.33
CA GLN A 23 -6.53 -0.30 8.96
C GLN A 23 -6.47 -0.05 10.46
N LEU A 24 -6.61 1.19 10.91
CA LEU A 24 -6.68 1.54 12.33
C LEU A 24 -7.82 0.81 13.05
N ASN A 25 -8.97 0.69 12.39
CA ASN A 25 -10.12 -0.05 12.93
C ASN A 25 -9.84 -1.56 13.07
N GLY A 26 -9.12 -2.14 12.13
CA GLY A 26 -8.79 -3.58 12.12
C GLY A 26 -7.63 -3.98 13.05
N MET A 27 -6.70 -3.08 13.35
CA MET A 27 -5.42 -3.38 14.01
C MET A 27 -5.58 -4.08 15.36
N PHE A 28 -6.42 -3.56 16.25
CA PHE A 28 -6.63 -4.14 17.57
C PHE A 28 -7.21 -5.55 17.50
N LYS A 29 -8.23 -5.76 16.69
CA LYS A 29 -8.90 -7.06 16.56
C LYS A 29 -7.96 -8.12 16.00
N GLY A 30 -7.19 -7.79 14.97
CA GLY A 30 -6.21 -8.68 14.35
C GLY A 30 -5.07 -9.06 15.29
N ASP A 31 -4.50 -8.08 16.01
CA ASP A 31 -3.45 -8.33 17.00
C ASP A 31 -3.95 -9.20 18.16
N ARG A 32 -5.14 -8.90 18.70
CA ARG A 32 -5.75 -9.67 19.78
C ARG A 32 -6.04 -11.12 19.37
N SER A 33 -6.65 -11.32 18.22
CA SER A 33 -6.96 -12.67 17.71
C SER A 33 -5.70 -13.53 17.59
N ARG A 34 -4.65 -12.98 16.98
CA ARG A 34 -3.37 -13.69 16.83
C ARG A 34 -2.74 -14.01 18.19
N LYS A 35 -2.68 -13.04 19.10
CA LYS A 35 -2.03 -13.20 20.41
C LYS A 35 -2.78 -14.15 21.32
N SER A 36 -4.13 -14.12 21.34
CA SER A 36 -4.91 -15.04 22.13
C SER A 36 -4.66 -16.49 21.72
N THR A 37 -4.65 -16.79 20.42
CA THR A 37 -4.31 -18.12 19.92
C THR A 37 -2.90 -18.54 20.33
N LEU A 38 -1.91 -17.65 20.16
CA LEU A 38 -0.52 -17.98 20.52
C LEU A 38 -0.31 -18.18 22.03
N ALA A 39 -1.05 -17.46 22.87
CA ALA A 39 -1.01 -17.64 24.32
C ALA A 39 -1.73 -18.92 24.74
N GLU A 40 -2.89 -19.23 24.17
CA GLU A 40 -3.67 -20.44 24.43
C GLU A 40 -2.85 -21.72 24.15
N TYR A 41 -2.10 -21.73 23.04
CA TYR A 41 -1.26 -22.87 22.67
C TYR A 41 0.16 -22.82 23.25
N GLY A 42 0.46 -21.89 24.17
CA GLY A 42 1.74 -21.82 24.88
C GLY A 42 2.91 -21.26 24.06
N PHE A 43 2.69 -20.72 22.87
CA PHE A 43 3.73 -20.08 22.06
C PHE A 43 4.10 -18.67 22.55
N ARG A 44 3.25 -18.05 23.38
CA ARG A 44 3.48 -16.77 24.03
C ARG A 44 2.95 -16.79 25.47
N LEU A 45 3.55 -15.96 26.32
CA LEU A 45 3.04 -15.73 27.66
C LEU A 45 1.69 -14.96 27.60
N PRO A 46 0.76 -15.18 28.55
CA PRO A 46 -0.50 -14.44 28.62
C PRO A 46 -0.31 -12.91 28.68
N SER A 47 0.77 -12.41 29.27
CA SER A 47 1.14 -10.99 29.34
C SER A 47 1.39 -10.36 27.96
N CYS A 48 1.54 -11.14 26.90
CA CYS A 48 1.65 -10.58 25.54
C CYS A 48 0.42 -9.75 25.14
N MET A 49 -0.73 -9.98 25.81
CA MET A 49 -1.98 -9.24 25.59
C MET A 49 -1.90 -7.79 26.10
N ASP A 50 -1.00 -7.48 27.03
CA ASP A 50 -0.86 -6.13 27.62
C ASP A 50 -0.23 -5.14 26.64
N ASN A 51 0.67 -5.61 25.79
CA ASN A 51 1.23 -4.82 24.68
C ASN A 51 0.34 -4.92 23.46
N ARG A 52 -0.49 -3.94 23.24
CA ARG A 52 -1.51 -3.95 22.17
C ARG A 52 -1.57 -2.61 21.43
N PRO A 53 -2.00 -2.59 20.17
CA PRO A 53 -2.37 -1.35 19.49
C PRO A 53 -3.59 -0.70 20.17
N LEU A 54 -3.78 0.59 19.93
CA LEU A 54 -4.99 1.29 20.33
C LEU A 54 -6.21 0.67 19.66
N LYS A 55 -7.35 0.69 20.36
CA LYS A 55 -8.64 0.52 19.70
C LYS A 55 -8.97 1.76 18.88
N PHE A 56 -9.83 1.62 17.89
CA PHE A 56 -10.23 2.74 17.05
C PHE A 56 -10.85 3.90 17.85
N GLU A 57 -11.71 3.56 18.80
CA GLU A 57 -12.36 4.53 19.67
C GLU A 57 -11.36 5.27 20.57
N GLU A 58 -10.34 4.57 21.10
CA GLU A 58 -9.26 5.17 21.90
C GLU A 58 -8.45 6.14 21.03
N TRP A 59 -8.08 5.75 19.83
CA TRP A 59 -7.39 6.62 18.89
C TRP A 59 -8.24 7.85 18.55
N ASN A 60 -9.52 7.66 18.27
CA ASN A 60 -10.42 8.74 17.90
C ASN A 60 -10.62 9.77 19.05
N MET A 61 -10.57 9.32 20.31
CA MET A 61 -10.60 10.21 21.48
C MET A 61 -9.28 10.93 21.72
N MET A 62 -8.15 10.30 21.40
CA MET A 62 -6.80 10.85 21.66
C MET A 62 -6.31 11.79 20.55
N ARG A 63 -6.84 11.68 19.35
CA ARG A 63 -6.46 12.57 18.26
C ARG A 63 -6.92 14.00 18.53
N THR A 64 -6.04 14.94 18.25
CA THR A 64 -6.31 16.37 18.30
C THR A 64 -6.89 16.88 16.98
N GLN A 65 -6.63 18.10 16.59
CA GLN A 65 -7.04 18.61 15.27
C GLN A 65 -6.45 17.72 14.18
N THR A 66 -7.31 17.23 13.30
CA THR A 66 -6.90 16.24 12.31
C THR A 66 -7.45 16.59 10.92
N ILE A 67 -6.55 16.57 9.93
CA ILE A 67 -6.87 16.74 8.52
C ILE A 67 -6.73 15.37 7.85
N PHE A 68 -7.79 14.92 7.22
CA PHE A 68 -7.83 13.69 6.46
C PHE A 68 -7.65 14.01 4.97
N VAL A 69 -6.70 13.34 4.33
CA VAL A 69 -6.37 13.56 2.92
C VAL A 69 -6.57 12.25 2.15
N SER A 70 -7.24 12.32 1.01
CA SER A 70 -7.43 11.18 0.12
C SER A 70 -7.87 11.63 -1.27
N ALA A 71 -7.48 10.90 -2.30
CA ALA A 71 -8.05 11.07 -3.63
C ALA A 71 -9.50 10.54 -3.71
N THR A 72 -9.85 9.58 -2.87
CA THR A 72 -11.15 8.89 -2.84
C THR A 72 -11.59 8.69 -1.39
N PRO A 73 -12.14 9.73 -0.71
CA PRO A 73 -12.57 9.63 0.69
C PRO A 73 -13.48 8.43 0.92
N GLY A 74 -13.29 7.75 2.05
CA GLY A 74 -14.06 6.59 2.43
C GLY A 74 -15.41 6.95 3.09
N PRO A 75 -16.27 5.94 3.32
CA PRO A 75 -17.60 6.18 3.93
C PRO A 75 -17.52 6.82 5.31
N TRP A 76 -16.54 6.43 6.14
CA TRP A 76 -16.39 6.97 7.48
C TRP A 76 -16.07 8.46 7.46
N GLU A 77 -15.13 8.90 6.62
CA GLU A 77 -14.74 10.30 6.49
C GLU A 77 -15.91 11.15 5.98
N LEU A 78 -16.62 10.64 4.97
CA LEU A 78 -17.80 11.33 4.42
C LEU A 78 -18.90 11.48 5.47
N GLU A 79 -19.11 10.49 6.32
CA GLU A 79 -20.06 10.55 7.43
C GLU A 79 -19.66 11.60 8.47
N GLN A 80 -18.35 11.66 8.85
CA GLN A 80 -17.85 12.65 9.82
C GLN A 80 -18.10 14.11 9.37
N VAL A 81 -17.95 14.37 8.09
CA VAL A 81 -18.10 15.72 7.51
C VAL A 81 -19.49 15.95 6.88
N LYS A 82 -20.43 15.01 7.06
CA LYS A 82 -21.78 15.06 6.47
C LYS A 82 -21.76 15.30 4.95
N GLY A 83 -20.82 14.66 4.28
CA GLY A 83 -20.60 14.77 2.83
C GLY A 83 -19.96 16.10 2.37
N LYS A 84 -19.58 16.99 3.28
CA LYS A 84 -18.91 18.26 2.93
C LYS A 84 -17.41 18.12 3.10
N PHE A 85 -16.66 18.21 2.01
CA PHE A 85 -15.19 18.16 2.01
C PHE A 85 -14.64 19.23 1.05
N ILE A 86 -13.36 19.52 1.19
CA ILE A 86 -12.66 20.49 0.34
C ILE A 86 -12.01 19.72 -0.80
N GLU A 87 -12.34 20.08 -2.02
CA GLU A 87 -11.69 19.53 -3.21
C GLU A 87 -10.45 20.35 -3.58
N GLN A 88 -9.36 19.64 -3.86
CA GLN A 88 -8.15 20.24 -4.41
C GLN A 88 -7.85 19.59 -5.76
N VAL A 89 -8.52 20.10 -6.79
CA VAL A 89 -8.39 19.61 -8.17
C VAL A 89 -7.42 20.51 -8.92
N ILE A 90 -6.14 20.37 -8.60
CA ILE A 90 -5.06 21.16 -9.22
C ILE A 90 -3.99 20.23 -9.75
N ARG A 91 -3.60 20.42 -11.01
CA ARG A 91 -2.47 19.73 -11.63
C ARG A 91 -1.43 20.76 -12.13
N PRO A 92 -0.66 21.37 -11.21
CA PRO A 92 0.20 22.51 -11.52
C PRO A 92 1.34 22.15 -12.48
N THR A 93 1.72 20.87 -12.57
CA THR A 93 2.80 20.40 -13.46
C THR A 93 2.43 20.44 -14.93
N GLY A 94 1.15 20.53 -15.29
CA GLY A 94 0.68 20.42 -16.67
C GLY A 94 0.88 19.04 -17.31
N LEU A 95 1.39 18.05 -16.55
CA LEU A 95 1.55 16.68 -17.04
C LEU A 95 0.18 16.01 -17.14
N ILE A 96 -0.14 15.52 -18.31
CA ILE A 96 -1.35 14.72 -18.55
C ILE A 96 -1.12 13.27 -18.17
N ASP A 97 -2.20 12.54 -17.87
CA ASP A 97 -2.12 11.10 -17.62
C ASP A 97 -1.62 10.38 -18.88
N PRO A 98 -0.82 9.31 -18.72
CA PRO A 98 -0.37 8.52 -19.85
C PRO A 98 -1.58 7.85 -20.53
N PRO A 99 -1.53 7.66 -21.86
CA PRO A 99 -2.55 6.90 -22.55
C PRO A 99 -2.61 5.47 -22.01
N VAL A 100 -3.81 4.97 -21.76
CA VAL A 100 -4.04 3.61 -21.24
C VAL A 100 -4.71 2.77 -22.31
N GLU A 101 -4.16 1.61 -22.61
CA GLU A 101 -4.72 0.62 -23.50
C GLU A 101 -5.10 -0.64 -22.71
N VAL A 102 -6.36 -1.08 -22.83
CA VAL A 102 -6.84 -2.31 -22.21
C VAL A 102 -6.85 -3.41 -23.25
N ARG A 103 -6.13 -4.51 -22.99
CA ARG A 103 -6.00 -5.65 -23.87
C ARG A 103 -6.60 -6.92 -23.25
N LEU A 104 -6.99 -7.86 -24.11
CA LEU A 104 -7.52 -9.15 -23.65
C LEU A 104 -6.40 -9.98 -22.98
N PRO A 105 -6.71 -10.74 -21.91
CA PRO A 105 -5.71 -11.55 -21.19
C PRO A 105 -5.22 -12.77 -21.97
N LYS A 106 -5.86 -13.12 -23.09
CA LYS A 106 -5.43 -14.26 -23.92
C LYS A 106 -4.06 -13.97 -24.54
N ASN A 107 -3.10 -14.87 -24.33
CA ASN A 107 -1.71 -14.73 -24.77
C ASN A 107 -0.99 -13.48 -24.22
N GLN A 108 -1.36 -13.05 -22.99
CA GLN A 108 -0.85 -11.82 -22.38
C GLN A 108 0.68 -11.80 -22.23
N VAL A 109 1.34 -12.95 -22.03
CA VAL A 109 2.80 -13.03 -21.88
C VAL A 109 3.51 -12.80 -23.21
N ASP A 110 2.99 -13.37 -24.30
CA ASP A 110 3.54 -13.17 -25.65
C ASP A 110 3.37 -11.71 -26.10
N ASP A 111 2.20 -11.12 -25.82
CA ASP A 111 1.90 -9.72 -26.09
C ASP A 111 2.83 -8.81 -25.28
N LEU A 112 3.03 -9.10 -24.00
CA LEU A 112 3.99 -8.38 -23.15
C LEU A 112 5.41 -8.44 -23.71
N MET A 113 5.87 -9.63 -24.12
CA MET A 113 7.23 -9.77 -24.72
C MET A 113 7.36 -8.95 -26.00
N HIS A 114 6.32 -8.94 -26.83
CA HIS A 114 6.31 -8.14 -28.06
C HIS A 114 6.47 -6.64 -27.74
N GLU A 115 5.66 -6.12 -26.80
CA GLU A 115 5.72 -4.72 -26.41
C GLU A 115 7.04 -4.37 -25.67
N CYS A 116 7.59 -5.29 -24.88
CA CYS A 116 8.92 -5.11 -24.29
C CYS A 116 9.99 -4.93 -25.37
N ARG A 117 10.04 -5.82 -26.36
CA ARG A 117 11.04 -5.72 -27.47
C ARG A 117 10.86 -4.45 -28.28
N LYS A 118 9.63 -4.07 -28.58
CA LYS A 118 9.29 -2.84 -29.30
C LYS A 118 9.75 -1.58 -28.54
N THR A 119 9.61 -1.58 -27.23
CA THR A 119 10.00 -0.48 -26.34
C THR A 119 11.51 -0.41 -26.16
N ILE A 120 12.16 -1.56 -25.97
CA ILE A 120 13.63 -1.67 -25.87
C ILE A 120 14.31 -1.22 -27.16
N ASN A 121 13.77 -1.53 -28.32
CA ASN A 121 14.31 -1.07 -29.61
C ASN A 121 14.27 0.48 -29.78
N LYS A 122 13.54 1.17 -28.89
CA LYS A 122 13.52 2.65 -28.84
C LYS A 122 14.40 3.21 -27.72
N ASP A 123 15.27 2.38 -27.11
CA ASP A 123 16.11 2.70 -25.96
C ASP A 123 15.33 3.11 -24.70
N TYR A 124 14.08 2.66 -24.58
CA TYR A 124 13.26 2.86 -23.39
C TYR A 124 13.24 1.62 -22.48
N ARG A 125 12.80 1.83 -21.25
CA ARG A 125 12.60 0.77 -20.25
C ARG A 125 11.11 0.48 -20.07
N VAL A 126 10.80 -0.74 -19.64
CA VAL A 126 9.44 -1.19 -19.34
C VAL A 126 9.34 -1.52 -17.86
N LEU A 127 8.28 -1.04 -17.21
CA LEU A 127 7.91 -1.44 -15.87
C LEU A 127 6.71 -2.40 -15.98
N VAL A 128 6.87 -3.60 -15.44
CA VAL A 128 5.82 -4.63 -15.43
C VAL A 128 5.37 -4.86 -14.01
N THR A 129 4.07 -4.77 -13.74
CA THR A 129 3.49 -5.09 -12.42
C THR A 129 2.72 -6.39 -12.48
N THR A 130 2.85 -7.20 -11.42
CA THR A 130 2.17 -8.49 -11.27
C THR A 130 1.36 -8.52 -9.99
N LEU A 131 0.39 -9.43 -9.89
CA LEU A 131 -0.47 -9.55 -8.71
C LEU A 131 0.21 -10.20 -7.50
N THR A 132 1.25 -11.03 -7.72
CA THR A 132 1.93 -11.76 -6.66
C THR A 132 3.44 -11.74 -6.85
N LYS A 133 4.19 -11.88 -5.74
CA LYS A 133 5.65 -12.00 -5.73
C LYS A 133 6.12 -13.19 -6.58
N LYS A 134 5.51 -14.35 -6.38
CA LYS A 134 5.82 -15.57 -7.15
C LYS A 134 5.64 -15.35 -8.65
N MET A 135 4.55 -14.70 -9.06
CA MET A 135 4.33 -14.38 -10.48
C MET A 135 5.41 -13.43 -11.03
N ALA A 136 5.93 -12.51 -10.20
CA ALA A 136 7.03 -11.63 -10.60
C ALA A 136 8.33 -12.43 -10.83
N GLU A 137 8.62 -13.39 -9.97
CA GLU A 137 9.79 -14.27 -10.08
C GLU A 137 9.69 -15.18 -11.31
N ASP A 138 8.58 -15.92 -11.44
CA ASP A 138 8.32 -16.84 -12.56
C ASP A 138 8.36 -16.10 -13.92
N LEU A 139 7.75 -14.91 -13.99
CA LEU A 139 7.76 -14.09 -15.19
C LEU A 139 9.17 -13.55 -15.52
N THR A 140 9.95 -13.21 -14.51
CA THR A 140 11.33 -12.75 -14.71
C THR A 140 12.21 -13.87 -15.28
N GLU A 141 12.09 -15.08 -14.76
CA GLU A 141 12.82 -16.25 -15.28
C GLU A 141 12.47 -16.48 -16.75
N TYR A 142 11.17 -16.51 -17.06
CA TYR A 142 10.68 -16.70 -18.43
C TYR A 142 11.18 -15.60 -19.40
N LEU A 143 11.12 -14.34 -19.00
CA LEU A 143 11.60 -13.23 -19.83
C LEU A 143 13.12 -13.28 -20.04
N HIS A 144 13.87 -13.69 -19.00
CA HIS A 144 15.32 -13.86 -19.06
C HIS A 144 15.72 -14.98 -20.04
N GLU A 145 15.05 -16.14 -19.98
CA GLU A 145 15.23 -17.27 -20.90
C GLU A 145 14.97 -16.86 -22.36
N ASN A 146 14.06 -15.93 -22.56
CA ASN A 146 13.73 -15.37 -23.89
C ASN A 146 14.61 -14.17 -24.29
N GLY A 147 15.74 -13.95 -23.61
CA GLY A 147 16.76 -12.97 -23.97
C GLY A 147 16.44 -11.53 -23.60
N ILE A 148 15.46 -11.28 -22.75
CA ILE A 148 15.13 -9.96 -22.23
C ILE A 148 15.93 -9.72 -20.94
N LYS A 149 16.68 -8.62 -20.87
CA LYS A 149 17.34 -8.19 -19.63
C LYS A 149 16.29 -7.67 -18.66
N VAL A 150 16.02 -8.41 -17.62
CA VAL A 150 14.95 -8.14 -16.66
C VAL A 150 15.41 -8.37 -15.22
N ARG A 151 14.80 -7.67 -14.28
CA ARG A 151 14.92 -7.89 -12.85
C ARG A 151 13.56 -7.73 -12.19
N TYR A 152 13.31 -8.45 -11.11
CA TYR A 152 12.11 -8.25 -10.28
C TYR A 152 12.44 -7.47 -9.02
N LEU A 153 11.43 -6.75 -8.50
CA LEU A 153 11.52 -5.99 -7.27
C LEU A 153 10.27 -6.25 -6.41
N HIS A 154 10.47 -6.74 -5.19
CA HIS A 154 9.40 -6.90 -4.20
C HIS A 154 9.92 -6.70 -2.76
N SER A 155 9.02 -6.83 -1.76
CA SER A 155 9.32 -6.50 -0.36
C SER A 155 10.41 -7.37 0.27
N ASP A 156 10.63 -8.59 -0.22
CA ASP A 156 11.56 -9.56 0.38
C ASP A 156 13.01 -9.39 -0.11
N ILE A 157 13.23 -8.53 -1.11
CA ILE A 157 14.58 -8.19 -1.59
C ILE A 157 15.27 -7.28 -0.58
N ASP A 158 16.52 -7.57 -0.27
CA ASP A 158 17.34 -6.77 0.65
C ASP A 158 17.46 -5.32 0.17
N THR A 159 17.52 -4.39 1.12
CA THR A 159 17.64 -2.96 0.84
C THR A 159 18.90 -2.62 0.05
N LEU A 160 20.03 -3.30 0.31
CA LEU A 160 21.29 -3.11 -0.43
C LEU A 160 21.19 -3.61 -1.88
N GLU A 161 20.40 -4.63 -2.14
CA GLU A 161 20.12 -5.07 -3.51
C GLU A 161 19.21 -4.10 -4.25
N LYS A 162 18.23 -3.50 -3.56
CA LYS A 162 17.35 -2.48 -4.15
C LYS A 162 18.08 -1.26 -4.69
N LEU A 163 19.22 -0.91 -4.09
CA LEU A 163 20.07 0.22 -4.57
C LEU A 163 20.79 -0.04 -5.90
N LYS A 164 20.79 -1.29 -6.38
CA LYS A 164 21.40 -1.67 -7.67
C LYS A 164 20.43 -1.58 -8.86
N TYR A 165 19.16 -1.17 -8.60
CA TYR A 165 18.11 -0.97 -9.60
C TYR A 165 17.97 0.49 -10.00
#